data_05b7675b9388d3f1feffedf1ee40c266
#
_entry.id   05b7675b9388d3f1feffedf1ee40c266
#
_cell.length_a   1.000
_cell.length_b   1.000
_cell.length_c   1.000
_cell.angle_alpha   90.00
_cell.angle_beta   90.00
_cell.angle_gamma   90.00
#
_symmetry.space_group_name_H-M   'P 1'
#
loop_
_entity.id
_entity.type
_entity.pdbx_description
1 polymer ?
#
loop_
_entity_poly.entity_id
_entity_poly.type
_entity_poly.pdbx_seq_one_letter_code
_entity_poly.pdbx_strand_id
1 'polypeptide(L)'
;MTSRLSAIAFDANDPHRVASFWAGVLSWEMTEEPDDGFALLPNDETGFRIEFFPSEEQKRGPNQMHFDLTSNLEGQQEIVARAVELGARHIDIGQRPEEGHVVLADPEGNEFCVIAPGNDFLAECGFLGAIASEGTQEVGYFWAEALGWPLVWDQDQETAIRSPHGGPKITWGGPPVNPKLGKNRLHLDIAPPADEDQQAEVERLVALGARRVDIGQGDVSWVVMADPDGNEFCILTPR
;
A
#
# COMPACT_ATOMS: atom_id res chain seq x y z
N MET A 1 -17.25 -15.45 3.72
CA MET A 1 -15.83 -15.37 4.15
C MET A 1 -15.29 -14.01 3.70
N THR A 2 -14.12 -13.56 4.17
CA THR A 2 -13.53 -12.27 3.82
C THR A 2 -12.54 -12.42 2.68
N SER A 3 -12.38 -11.40 1.86
CA SER A 3 -11.30 -11.33 0.87
C SER A 3 -9.94 -11.31 1.54
N ARG A 4 -8.92 -11.73 0.79
CA ARG A 4 -7.51 -11.58 1.19
C ARG A 4 -6.86 -10.46 0.40
N LEU A 5 -5.94 -9.74 1.01
CA LEU A 5 -5.05 -8.84 0.31
C LEU A 5 -4.15 -9.66 -0.63
N SER A 6 -4.24 -9.38 -1.92
CA SER A 6 -3.51 -10.10 -2.97
C SER A 6 -2.26 -9.36 -3.39
N ALA A 7 -2.39 -8.04 -3.60
CA ALA A 7 -1.29 -7.19 -4.01
C ALA A 7 -1.48 -5.73 -3.55
N ILE A 8 -0.37 -5.00 -3.57
CA ILE A 8 -0.36 -3.53 -3.69
C ILE A 8 0.00 -3.23 -5.13
N ALA A 9 -0.90 -2.58 -5.86
CA ALA A 9 -0.69 -2.21 -7.24
C ALA A 9 -0.18 -0.77 -7.36
N PHE A 10 0.84 -0.57 -8.17
CA PHE A 10 1.41 0.72 -8.53
C PHE A 10 1.14 1.04 -10.00
N ASP A 11 0.59 2.20 -10.27
CA ASP A 11 0.63 2.83 -11.59
C ASP A 11 2.01 3.47 -11.78
N ALA A 12 2.79 3.04 -12.76
CA ALA A 12 4.15 3.53 -13.01
C ALA A 12 4.31 4.00 -14.46
N ASN A 13 5.03 5.10 -14.67
CA ASN A 13 5.35 5.56 -16.02
C ASN A 13 6.48 4.72 -16.64
N ASP A 14 7.37 4.16 -15.82
CA ASP A 14 8.39 3.17 -16.17
C ASP A 14 8.35 2.03 -15.13
N PRO A 15 7.46 1.03 -15.31
CA PRO A 15 7.25 -0.07 -14.36
C PRO A 15 8.54 -0.82 -14.04
N HIS A 16 9.38 -1.08 -15.06
CA HIS A 16 10.65 -1.78 -14.85
C HIS A 16 11.59 -1.01 -13.91
N ARG A 17 11.69 0.30 -14.09
CA ARG A 17 12.56 1.16 -13.26
C ARG A 17 12.09 1.19 -11.81
N VAL A 18 10.79 1.37 -11.57
CA VAL A 18 10.22 1.42 -10.22
C VAL A 18 10.28 0.05 -9.55
N ALA A 19 9.93 -1.02 -10.28
CA ALA A 19 10.04 -2.39 -9.79
C ALA A 19 11.48 -2.76 -9.42
N SER A 20 12.47 -2.41 -10.28
CA SER A 20 13.89 -2.65 -10.01
C SER A 20 14.38 -1.91 -8.75
N PHE A 21 13.94 -0.67 -8.56
CA PHE A 21 14.22 0.11 -7.36
C PHE A 21 13.69 -0.60 -6.11
N TRP A 22 12.41 -0.93 -6.10
CA TRP A 22 11.78 -1.58 -4.95
C TRP A 22 12.29 -3.00 -4.70
N ALA A 23 12.62 -3.76 -5.76
CA ALA A 23 13.30 -5.06 -5.64
C ALA A 23 14.64 -4.94 -4.90
N GLY A 24 15.43 -3.90 -5.23
CA GLY A 24 16.70 -3.62 -4.56
C GLY A 24 16.52 -3.15 -3.11
N VAL A 25 15.54 -2.29 -2.83
CA VAL A 25 15.25 -1.80 -1.47
C VAL A 25 14.76 -2.92 -0.56
N LEU A 26 13.75 -3.69 -1.03
CA LEU A 26 13.11 -4.75 -0.24
C LEU A 26 13.90 -6.06 -0.26
N SER A 27 14.84 -6.21 -1.18
CA SER A 27 15.55 -7.48 -1.46
C SER A 27 14.58 -8.62 -1.85
N TRP A 28 13.52 -8.28 -2.59
CA TRP A 28 12.54 -9.22 -3.09
C TRP A 28 12.81 -9.60 -4.53
N GLU A 29 12.37 -10.80 -4.92
CA GLU A 29 12.48 -11.29 -6.29
C GLU A 29 11.52 -10.53 -7.21
N MET A 30 12.04 -10.04 -8.35
CA MET A 30 11.24 -9.38 -9.39
C MET A 30 10.92 -10.38 -10.50
N THR A 31 9.67 -10.42 -10.93
CA THR A 31 9.17 -11.22 -12.05
C THR A 31 8.46 -10.33 -13.07
N GLU A 32 8.50 -10.74 -14.34
CA GLU A 32 7.71 -10.13 -15.41
C GLU A 32 6.25 -10.60 -15.30
N GLU A 33 5.33 -9.70 -15.54
CA GLU A 33 3.90 -9.95 -15.62
C GLU A 33 3.38 -9.59 -17.02
N PRO A 34 2.17 -10.02 -17.41
CA PRO A 34 1.55 -9.61 -18.67
C PRO A 34 1.44 -8.08 -18.82
N ASP A 35 1.29 -7.63 -20.06
CA ASP A 35 1.06 -6.22 -20.42
C ASP A 35 2.18 -5.26 -19.94
N ASP A 36 3.43 -5.72 -20.05
CA ASP A 36 4.64 -4.98 -19.62
C ASP A 36 4.65 -4.62 -18.11
N GLY A 37 3.94 -5.38 -17.29
CA GLY A 37 3.92 -5.28 -15.85
C GLY A 37 5.10 -6.01 -15.18
N PHE A 38 5.29 -5.74 -13.90
CA PHE A 38 6.27 -6.41 -13.04
C PHE A 38 5.67 -6.70 -11.67
N ALA A 39 6.10 -7.79 -11.03
CA ALA A 39 5.73 -8.09 -9.67
C ALA A 39 6.95 -8.36 -8.80
N LEU A 40 6.87 -7.97 -7.54
CA LEU A 40 7.81 -8.33 -6.49
C LEU A 40 7.18 -9.37 -5.58
N LEU A 41 7.87 -10.49 -5.45
CA LEU A 41 7.44 -11.60 -4.62
C LEU A 41 8.11 -11.51 -3.24
N PRO A 42 7.34 -11.45 -2.15
CA PRO A 42 7.91 -11.36 -0.81
C PRO A 42 8.68 -12.64 -0.47
N ASN A 43 9.78 -12.47 0.25
CA ASN A 43 10.58 -13.56 0.81
C ASN A 43 10.47 -13.62 2.34
N ASP A 44 9.44 -12.97 2.89
CA ASP A 44 9.13 -12.84 4.30
C ASP A 44 7.62 -13.10 4.57
N GLU A 45 7.11 -12.71 5.74
CA GLU A 45 5.73 -12.89 6.17
C GLU A 45 4.75 -11.84 5.60
N THR A 46 5.12 -11.06 4.59
CA THR A 46 4.26 -9.98 4.03
C THR A 46 2.92 -10.51 3.51
N GLY A 47 2.89 -11.70 2.90
CA GLY A 47 1.66 -12.39 2.54
C GLY A 47 0.92 -11.85 1.30
N PHE A 48 1.43 -10.78 0.67
CA PHE A 48 0.96 -10.22 -0.60
C PHE A 48 2.15 -9.78 -1.45
N ARG A 49 1.96 -9.59 -2.73
CA ARG A 49 2.98 -9.11 -3.66
C ARG A 49 2.80 -7.62 -3.97
N ILE A 50 3.81 -6.99 -4.58
CA ILE A 50 3.71 -5.63 -5.10
C ILE A 50 3.76 -5.73 -6.62
N GLU A 51 2.77 -5.12 -7.29
CA GLU A 51 2.64 -5.14 -8.74
C GLU A 51 2.81 -3.73 -9.32
N PHE A 52 3.47 -3.64 -10.46
CA PHE A 52 3.72 -2.38 -11.16
C PHE A 52 3.16 -2.47 -12.57
N PHE A 53 2.22 -1.60 -12.89
CA PHE A 53 1.55 -1.56 -14.18
C PHE A 53 1.87 -0.27 -14.93
N PRO A 54 2.00 -0.33 -16.27
CA PRO A 54 2.25 0.86 -17.07
C PRO A 54 1.08 1.84 -16.98
N SER A 55 1.41 3.12 -16.79
CA SER A 55 0.45 4.20 -16.75
C SER A 55 1.04 5.45 -17.39
N GLU A 56 0.27 6.15 -18.20
CA GLU A 56 0.65 7.45 -18.77
C GLU A 56 0.35 8.63 -17.82
N GLU A 57 -0.37 8.37 -16.74
CA GLU A 57 -0.74 9.43 -15.80
C GLU A 57 0.45 9.92 -15.00
N GLN A 58 0.58 11.25 -14.96
CA GLN A 58 1.62 11.90 -14.16
C GLN A 58 1.16 12.08 -12.72
N LYS A 59 2.11 11.92 -11.78
CA LYS A 59 1.87 12.21 -10.35
C LYS A 59 1.47 13.68 -10.17
N ARG A 60 0.34 13.92 -9.51
CA ARG A 60 -0.25 15.26 -9.35
C ARG A 60 -0.08 15.88 -7.96
N GLY A 61 0.34 15.09 -6.99
CA GLY A 61 0.49 15.51 -5.60
C GLY A 61 0.98 14.36 -4.73
N PRO A 62 0.95 14.49 -3.39
CA PRO A 62 1.26 13.38 -2.49
C PRO A 62 0.35 12.18 -2.76
N ASN A 63 0.93 10.99 -2.66
CA ASN A 63 0.15 9.76 -2.75
C ASN A 63 -0.75 9.62 -1.51
N GLN A 64 -1.91 9.00 -1.68
CA GLN A 64 -2.81 8.67 -0.55
C GLN A 64 -2.30 7.46 0.26
N MET A 65 -1.25 6.82 -0.23
CA MET A 65 -0.65 5.63 0.38
C MET A 65 0.86 5.65 0.14
N HIS A 66 1.64 5.26 1.16
CA HIS A 66 3.08 5.10 1.05
C HIS A 66 3.58 3.96 1.94
N PHE A 67 4.83 3.54 1.74
CA PHE A 67 5.48 2.52 2.55
C PHE A 67 6.30 3.13 3.69
N ASP A 68 6.19 2.52 4.87
CA ASP A 68 7.07 2.74 6.02
C ASP A 68 8.00 1.55 6.15
N LEU A 69 9.30 1.78 6.01
CA LEU A 69 10.35 0.78 6.19
C LEU A 69 10.89 0.85 7.61
N THR A 70 11.01 -0.29 8.29
CA THR A 70 11.61 -0.36 9.61
C THR A 70 13.13 -0.35 9.52
N SER A 71 13.80 0.13 10.55
CA SER A 71 15.26 0.06 10.68
C SER A 71 15.72 -0.73 11.92
N ASN A 72 14.92 -1.71 12.33
CA ASN A 72 15.19 -2.50 13.53
C ASN A 72 16.35 -3.52 13.34
N LEU A 73 16.54 -4.01 12.11
CA LEU A 73 17.57 -5.00 11.77
C LEU A 73 18.80 -4.39 11.12
N GLU A 74 18.64 -3.26 10.45
CA GLU A 74 19.69 -2.51 9.77
C GLU A 74 19.54 -1.04 10.16
N GLY A 75 20.61 -0.30 10.30
CA GLY A 75 20.54 1.10 10.70
C GLY A 75 19.77 1.98 9.71
N GLN A 76 19.07 2.98 10.20
CA GLN A 76 18.26 3.89 9.36
C GLN A 76 19.13 4.53 8.26
N GLN A 77 20.36 4.95 8.58
CA GLN A 77 21.25 5.62 7.63
C GLN A 77 21.76 4.66 6.55
N GLU A 78 21.97 3.40 6.86
CA GLU A 78 22.36 2.39 5.90
C GLU A 78 21.23 2.10 4.89
N ILE A 79 19.98 2.02 5.36
CA ILE A 79 18.81 1.85 4.50
C ILE A 79 18.65 3.07 3.60
N VAL A 80 18.75 4.27 4.17
CA VAL A 80 18.66 5.54 3.41
C VAL A 80 19.75 5.61 2.34
N ALA A 81 21.00 5.28 2.69
CA ALA A 81 22.14 5.28 1.75
C ALA A 81 21.88 4.30 0.59
N ARG A 82 21.46 3.06 0.90
CA ARG A 82 21.11 2.05 -0.11
C ARG A 82 19.98 2.52 -1.02
N ALA A 83 18.90 3.09 -0.46
CA ALA A 83 17.81 3.61 -1.27
C ALA A 83 18.27 4.75 -2.21
N VAL A 84 19.12 5.66 -1.73
CA VAL A 84 19.69 6.75 -2.54
C VAL A 84 20.59 6.22 -3.65
N GLU A 85 21.42 5.21 -3.38
CA GLU A 85 22.26 4.54 -4.39
C GLU A 85 21.40 3.87 -5.49
N LEU A 86 20.21 3.36 -5.14
CA LEU A 86 19.26 2.77 -6.06
C LEU A 86 18.41 3.81 -6.82
N GLY A 87 18.50 5.09 -6.47
CA GLY A 87 17.84 6.19 -7.20
C GLY A 87 16.78 6.96 -6.42
N ALA A 88 16.61 6.71 -5.12
CA ALA A 88 15.77 7.54 -4.29
C ALA A 88 16.38 8.94 -4.08
N ARG A 89 15.54 9.88 -3.70
CA ARG A 89 15.97 11.22 -3.28
C ARG A 89 15.27 11.65 -2.01
N HIS A 90 15.95 12.43 -1.19
CA HIS A 90 15.32 13.11 -0.06
C HIS A 90 14.27 14.09 -0.55
N ILE A 91 13.14 14.13 0.14
CA ILE A 91 12.09 15.13 -0.07
C ILE A 91 11.65 15.73 1.26
N ASP A 92 11.16 16.95 1.19
CA ASP A 92 10.56 17.66 2.31
C ASP A 92 9.05 17.73 2.09
N ILE A 93 8.30 17.10 2.98
CA ILE A 93 6.84 17.13 3.01
C ILE A 93 6.32 17.90 4.22
N GLY A 94 7.19 18.65 4.90
CA GLY A 94 6.89 19.38 6.12
C GLY A 94 7.16 18.59 7.41
N GLN A 95 7.87 17.44 7.31
CA GLN A 95 8.26 16.64 8.47
C GLN A 95 9.22 17.41 9.39
N ARG A 96 9.05 17.21 10.70
CA ARG A 96 9.90 17.85 11.71
C ARG A 96 11.04 16.93 12.12
N PRO A 97 12.22 17.46 12.48
CA PRO A 97 13.39 16.66 12.86
C PRO A 97 13.13 15.71 14.05
N GLU A 98 12.23 16.06 14.94
CA GLU A 98 11.86 15.26 16.11
C GLU A 98 10.97 14.04 15.81
N GLU A 99 10.41 13.93 14.61
CA GLU A 99 9.53 12.81 14.21
C GLU A 99 10.29 11.51 13.96
N GLY A 100 11.63 11.58 13.82
CA GLY A 100 12.51 10.41 13.83
C GLY A 100 12.45 9.55 12.56
N HIS A 101 11.73 9.97 11.52
CA HIS A 101 11.72 9.28 10.23
C HIS A 101 12.42 10.10 9.13
N VAL A 102 12.94 9.42 8.12
CA VAL A 102 13.51 10.03 6.92
C VAL A 102 12.53 9.82 5.77
N VAL A 103 12.13 10.93 5.12
CA VAL A 103 11.23 10.87 3.96
C VAL A 103 12.03 10.89 2.68
N LEU A 104 11.78 9.91 1.84
CA LEU A 104 12.38 9.73 0.52
C LEU A 104 11.30 9.65 -0.54
N ALA A 105 11.69 9.87 -1.79
CA ALA A 105 10.90 9.54 -2.95
C ALA A 105 11.63 8.53 -3.82
N ASP A 106 10.90 7.58 -4.38
CA ASP A 106 11.39 6.63 -5.35
C ASP A 106 11.74 7.31 -6.70
N PRO A 107 12.24 6.60 -7.72
CA PRO A 107 12.61 7.19 -9.00
C PRO A 107 11.49 7.96 -9.72
N GLU A 108 10.22 7.65 -9.44
CA GLU A 108 9.06 8.36 -10.01
C GLU A 108 8.41 9.36 -9.05
N GLY A 109 8.99 9.54 -7.87
CA GLY A 109 8.53 10.52 -6.90
C GLY A 109 7.46 10.01 -5.93
N ASN A 110 7.26 8.69 -5.84
CA ASN A 110 6.39 8.13 -4.83
C ASN A 110 7.07 8.21 -3.46
N GLU A 111 6.39 8.81 -2.50
CA GLU A 111 6.88 9.01 -1.15
C GLU A 111 7.01 7.67 -0.42
N PHE A 112 8.00 7.57 0.47
CA PHE A 112 8.13 6.50 1.46
C PHE A 112 8.98 6.98 2.64
N CYS A 113 8.81 6.33 3.78
CA CYS A 113 9.52 6.67 4.99
C CYS A 113 10.47 5.55 5.42
N VAL A 114 11.62 5.93 5.97
CA VAL A 114 12.49 5.04 6.74
C VAL A 114 12.38 5.44 8.20
N ILE A 115 11.77 4.58 8.99
CA ILE A 115 11.43 4.84 10.39
C ILE A 115 12.63 4.58 11.27
N ALA A 116 12.87 5.46 12.25
CA ALA A 116 13.96 5.30 13.22
C ALA A 116 13.86 3.97 13.99
N PRO A 117 15.00 3.38 14.40
CA PRO A 117 15.00 2.16 15.19
C PRO A 117 14.34 2.38 16.56
N GLY A 118 13.73 1.32 17.09
CA GLY A 118 13.06 1.38 18.39
C GLY A 118 11.66 1.99 18.35
N ASN A 119 11.04 2.05 17.19
CA ASN A 119 9.63 2.40 17.06
C ASN A 119 8.76 1.24 17.57
N ASP A 120 8.12 1.43 18.73
CA ASP A 120 7.30 0.40 19.38
C ASP A 120 6.08 0.01 18.53
N PHE A 121 5.53 0.94 17.76
CA PHE A 121 4.37 0.66 16.91
C PHE A 121 4.69 -0.34 15.79
N LEU A 122 5.91 -0.32 15.26
CA LEU A 122 6.36 -1.23 14.19
C LEU A 122 7.29 -2.34 14.69
N ALA A 123 7.46 -2.51 16.01
CA ALA A 123 8.44 -3.45 16.60
C ALA A 123 8.26 -4.91 16.17
N GLU A 124 7.01 -5.33 15.92
CA GLU A 124 6.69 -6.70 15.51
C GLU A 124 6.63 -6.90 13.99
N CYS A 125 6.87 -5.84 13.21
CA CYS A 125 6.80 -5.89 11.75
C CYS A 125 8.16 -6.24 11.15
N GLY A 126 8.13 -6.80 9.93
CA GLY A 126 9.32 -7.02 9.11
C GLY A 126 9.91 -5.71 8.57
N PHE A 127 10.77 -5.83 7.53
CA PHE A 127 11.40 -4.66 6.91
C PHE A 127 10.37 -3.71 6.29
N LEU A 128 9.40 -4.23 5.54
CA LEU A 128 8.18 -3.47 5.20
C LEU A 128 7.31 -3.43 6.47
N GLY A 129 7.34 -2.30 7.17
CA GLY A 129 6.71 -2.14 8.47
C GLY A 129 5.23 -1.81 8.39
N ALA A 130 4.90 -0.83 7.52
CA ALA A 130 3.50 -0.45 7.30
C ALA A 130 3.25 0.02 5.87
N ILE A 131 1.98 -0.04 5.50
CA ILE A 131 1.36 0.66 4.39
C ILE A 131 0.57 1.80 5.04
N ALA A 132 1.18 2.98 5.08
CA ALA A 132 0.57 4.16 5.68
C ALA A 132 -0.35 4.84 4.67
N SER A 133 -1.59 5.06 5.05
CA SER A 133 -2.64 5.57 4.18
C SER A 133 -3.29 6.81 4.77
N GLU A 134 -3.64 7.75 3.92
CA GLU A 134 -4.57 8.81 4.23
C GLU A 134 -5.96 8.23 4.43
N GLY A 135 -6.65 8.65 5.47
CA GLY A 135 -8.02 8.21 5.70
C GLY A 135 -8.52 8.46 7.11
N THR A 136 -9.84 8.39 7.25
CA THR A 136 -10.53 8.54 8.52
C THR A 136 -10.48 7.25 9.35
N GLN A 137 -10.85 7.34 10.61
CA GLN A 137 -10.99 6.18 11.50
C GLN A 137 -12.01 5.16 10.95
N GLU A 138 -13.09 5.64 10.35
CA GLU A 138 -14.15 4.83 9.76
C GLU A 138 -13.64 3.95 8.60
N VAL A 139 -12.68 4.44 7.81
CA VAL A 139 -12.12 3.63 6.72
C VAL A 139 -11.25 2.50 7.27
N GLY A 140 -10.60 2.69 8.41
CA GLY A 140 -9.89 1.60 9.09
C GLY A 140 -10.84 0.49 9.57
N TYR A 141 -12.02 0.84 10.08
CA TYR A 141 -13.05 -0.14 10.44
C TYR A 141 -13.60 -0.87 9.21
N PHE A 142 -13.83 -0.15 8.10
CA PHE A 142 -14.21 -0.77 6.84
C PHE A 142 -13.18 -1.83 6.40
N TRP A 143 -11.89 -1.51 6.41
CA TRP A 143 -10.85 -2.45 5.98
C TRP A 143 -10.65 -3.60 6.96
N ALA A 144 -10.85 -3.39 8.26
CA ALA A 144 -10.87 -4.48 9.25
C ALA A 144 -11.93 -5.53 8.90
N GLU A 145 -13.15 -5.08 8.58
CA GLU A 145 -14.25 -5.96 8.18
C GLU A 145 -14.06 -6.54 6.77
N ALA A 146 -13.53 -5.76 5.82
CA ALA A 146 -13.30 -6.18 4.45
C ALA A 146 -12.32 -7.36 4.37
N LEU A 147 -11.19 -7.27 5.08
CA LEU A 147 -10.14 -8.29 5.11
C LEU A 147 -10.31 -9.31 6.25
N GLY A 148 -11.17 -9.03 7.23
CA GLY A 148 -11.27 -9.83 8.45
C GLY A 148 -10.00 -9.76 9.30
N TRP A 149 -9.25 -8.65 9.22
CA TRP A 149 -8.05 -8.44 10.01
C TRP A 149 -8.36 -7.69 11.30
N PRO A 150 -7.76 -8.09 12.43
CA PRO A 150 -7.97 -7.39 13.68
C PRO A 150 -7.42 -5.96 13.64
N LEU A 151 -8.14 -5.04 14.29
CA LEU A 151 -7.58 -3.75 14.67
C LEU A 151 -6.47 -3.98 15.71
N VAL A 152 -5.27 -3.48 15.41
CA VAL A 152 -4.10 -3.54 16.30
C VAL A 152 -3.75 -2.16 16.89
N TRP A 153 -4.42 -1.12 16.38
CA TRP A 153 -4.38 0.24 16.88
C TRP A 153 -5.73 0.93 16.62
N ASP A 154 -6.24 1.65 17.60
CA ASP A 154 -7.50 2.42 17.51
C ASP A 154 -7.48 3.50 18.59
N GLN A 155 -6.76 4.61 18.33
CA GLN A 155 -6.57 5.72 19.26
C GLN A 155 -6.43 7.04 18.50
N ASP A 156 -6.88 8.14 19.10
CA ASP A 156 -6.72 9.50 18.58
C ASP A 156 -7.20 9.69 17.13
N GLN A 157 -8.24 8.96 16.73
CA GLN A 157 -8.82 8.90 15.39
C GLN A 157 -7.91 8.19 14.35
N GLU A 158 -6.80 7.63 14.77
CA GLU A 158 -5.94 6.78 13.94
C GLU A 158 -6.33 5.31 14.09
N THR A 159 -6.18 4.54 13.04
CA THR A 159 -6.43 3.10 13.04
C THR A 159 -5.31 2.33 12.37
N ALA A 160 -5.09 1.10 12.80
CA ALA A 160 -4.28 0.15 12.09
C ALA A 160 -4.85 -1.25 12.18
N ILE A 161 -4.76 -1.99 11.09
CA ILE A 161 -5.05 -3.41 11.01
C ILE A 161 -3.77 -4.19 10.68
N ARG A 162 -3.73 -5.46 11.04
CA ARG A 162 -2.64 -6.36 10.67
C ARG A 162 -3.16 -7.76 10.41
N SER A 163 -2.60 -8.43 9.43
CA SER A 163 -2.90 -9.84 9.18
C SER A 163 -2.61 -10.70 10.44
N PRO A 164 -3.49 -11.65 10.80
CA PRO A 164 -3.21 -12.59 11.89
C PRO A 164 -2.03 -13.54 11.57
N HIS A 165 -1.56 -13.54 10.33
CA HIS A 165 -0.41 -14.33 9.88
C HIS A 165 0.92 -13.56 9.89
N GLY A 166 0.93 -12.30 10.36
CA GLY A 166 2.11 -11.44 10.35
C GLY A 166 2.15 -10.45 9.18
N GLY A 167 3.35 -10.00 8.81
CA GLY A 167 3.55 -8.99 7.78
C GLY A 167 3.37 -7.55 8.26
N PRO A 168 3.29 -6.57 7.33
CA PRO A 168 3.14 -5.16 7.65
C PRO A 168 1.74 -4.84 8.21
N LYS A 169 1.64 -3.69 8.86
CA LYS A 169 0.36 -3.06 9.18
C LYS A 169 -0.18 -2.29 7.99
N ILE A 170 -1.50 -2.12 7.91
CA ILE A 170 -2.12 -1.08 7.11
C ILE A 170 -2.68 -0.05 8.09
N THR A 171 -2.33 1.22 7.89
CA THR A 171 -2.65 2.28 8.84
C THR A 171 -3.39 3.44 8.17
N TRP A 172 -4.23 4.12 8.93
CA TRP A 172 -4.91 5.35 8.52
C TRP A 172 -4.68 6.41 9.59
N GLY A 173 -4.10 7.55 9.16
CA GLY A 173 -3.58 8.59 10.06
C GLY A 173 -4.64 9.52 10.67
N GLY A 174 -5.92 9.33 10.35
CA GLY A 174 -6.98 10.21 10.85
C GLY A 174 -6.94 11.62 10.28
N PRO A 175 -7.85 12.50 10.74
CA PRO A 175 -7.91 13.88 10.27
C PRO A 175 -6.74 14.74 10.83
N PRO A 176 -6.24 15.74 10.07
CA PRO A 176 -6.77 16.14 8.75
C PRO A 176 -6.32 15.22 7.63
N VAL A 177 -7.26 14.75 6.82
CA VAL A 177 -6.99 13.92 5.65
C VAL A 177 -6.61 14.79 4.47
N ASN A 178 -5.51 14.49 3.80
CA ASN A 178 -5.08 15.20 2.62
C ASN A 178 -6.04 14.96 1.45
N PRO A 179 -6.38 16.01 0.68
CA PRO A 179 -7.31 15.87 -0.43
C PRO A 179 -6.72 14.98 -1.53
N LYS A 180 -7.52 14.04 -2.00
CA LYS A 180 -7.19 13.19 -3.14
C LYS A 180 -7.17 14.00 -4.44
N LEU A 181 -6.09 13.92 -5.19
CA LEU A 181 -5.88 14.67 -6.45
C LEU A 181 -5.88 13.75 -7.68
N GLY A 182 -7.03 13.24 -8.06
CA GLY A 182 -7.19 12.30 -9.18
C GLY A 182 -7.20 10.83 -8.76
N LYS A 183 -6.90 9.92 -9.68
CA LYS A 183 -6.76 8.49 -9.41
C LYS A 183 -5.54 8.24 -8.51
N ASN A 184 -5.65 7.31 -7.56
CA ASN A 184 -4.53 6.88 -6.74
C ASN A 184 -3.51 6.12 -7.58
N ARG A 185 -2.22 6.42 -7.41
CA ARG A 185 -1.13 5.66 -8.04
C ARG A 185 -0.88 4.32 -7.35
N LEU A 186 -1.19 4.24 -6.06
CA LEU A 186 -1.11 3.02 -5.28
C LEU A 186 -2.51 2.64 -4.82
N HIS A 187 -2.84 1.36 -4.92
CA HIS A 187 -4.11 0.84 -4.42
C HIS A 187 -3.99 -0.61 -3.97
N LEU A 188 -4.96 -1.04 -3.17
CA LEU A 188 -5.06 -2.41 -2.70
C LEU A 188 -5.81 -3.27 -3.72
N ASP A 189 -5.25 -4.43 -4.03
CA ASP A 189 -5.90 -5.48 -4.79
C ASP A 189 -6.29 -6.61 -3.85
N ILE A 190 -7.59 -6.87 -3.74
CA ILE A 190 -8.12 -7.94 -2.89
C ILE A 190 -8.78 -9.02 -3.75
N ALA A 191 -8.79 -10.23 -3.25
CA ALA A 191 -9.43 -11.35 -3.93
C ALA A 191 -10.29 -12.18 -2.98
N PRO A 192 -11.53 -12.52 -3.36
CA PRO A 192 -12.29 -13.52 -2.63
C PRO A 192 -11.62 -14.90 -2.78
N PRO A 193 -11.87 -15.84 -1.83
CA PRO A 193 -11.42 -17.24 -1.95
C PRO A 193 -11.88 -17.88 -3.27
N ALA A 194 -11.13 -18.88 -3.74
CA ALA A 194 -11.35 -19.53 -5.02
C ALA A 194 -12.74 -20.18 -5.20
N ASP A 195 -13.40 -20.51 -4.10
CA ASP A 195 -14.74 -21.11 -4.06
C ASP A 195 -15.89 -20.10 -3.83
N GLU A 196 -15.56 -18.81 -3.78
CA GLU A 196 -16.50 -17.73 -3.59
C GLU A 196 -16.81 -16.99 -4.91
N ASP A 197 -17.87 -16.20 -4.92
CA ASP A 197 -18.30 -15.41 -6.07
C ASP A 197 -17.85 -13.96 -5.98
N GLN A 198 -17.18 -13.45 -7.02
CA GLN A 198 -16.69 -12.06 -7.06
C GLN A 198 -17.82 -11.04 -6.90
N GLN A 199 -18.98 -11.29 -7.53
CA GLN A 199 -20.11 -10.36 -7.46
C GLN A 199 -20.72 -10.34 -6.05
N ALA A 200 -20.80 -11.48 -5.37
CA ALA A 200 -21.26 -11.55 -3.99
C ALA A 200 -20.34 -10.77 -3.05
N GLU A 201 -19.00 -10.83 -3.28
CA GLU A 201 -18.03 -10.05 -2.53
C GLU A 201 -18.20 -8.55 -2.79
N VAL A 202 -18.40 -8.14 -4.03
CA VAL A 202 -18.71 -6.74 -4.36
C VAL A 202 -19.96 -6.25 -3.60
N GLU A 203 -21.04 -7.04 -3.56
CA GLU A 203 -22.25 -6.69 -2.84
C GLU A 203 -22.03 -6.59 -1.33
N ARG A 204 -21.22 -7.49 -0.76
CA ARG A 204 -20.80 -7.43 0.64
C ARG A 204 -20.06 -6.14 0.97
N LEU A 205 -19.08 -5.76 0.15
CA LEU A 205 -18.29 -4.55 0.36
C LEU A 205 -19.12 -3.26 0.15
N VAL A 206 -20.07 -3.28 -0.79
CA VAL A 206 -21.05 -2.18 -0.93
C VAL A 206 -21.89 -2.04 0.34
N ALA A 207 -22.31 -3.15 0.94
CA ALA A 207 -23.06 -3.11 2.20
C ALA A 207 -22.22 -2.59 3.38
N LEU A 208 -20.90 -2.69 3.31
CA LEU A 208 -19.95 -2.10 4.28
C LEU A 208 -19.64 -0.62 4.00
N GLY A 209 -20.06 -0.06 2.87
CA GLY A 209 -19.87 1.36 2.55
C GLY A 209 -19.01 1.66 1.32
N ALA A 210 -18.46 0.64 0.66
CA ALA A 210 -17.75 0.82 -0.61
C ALA A 210 -18.72 1.15 -1.75
N ARG A 211 -18.19 1.68 -2.84
CA ARG A 211 -18.96 1.96 -4.06
C ARG A 211 -18.18 1.55 -5.31
N ARG A 212 -18.87 1.07 -6.34
CA ARG A 212 -18.26 0.86 -7.66
C ARG A 212 -17.85 2.18 -8.26
N VAL A 213 -16.73 2.22 -8.93
CA VAL A 213 -16.25 3.39 -9.67
C VAL A 213 -15.78 2.98 -11.07
N ASP A 214 -15.95 3.87 -12.01
CA ASP A 214 -15.40 3.78 -13.36
C ASP A 214 -14.25 4.78 -13.44
N ILE A 215 -13.06 4.27 -13.67
CA ILE A 215 -11.81 5.05 -13.84
C ILE A 215 -11.31 4.96 -15.29
N GLY A 216 -12.15 4.49 -16.21
CA GLY A 216 -11.77 4.26 -17.61
C GLY A 216 -11.08 2.92 -17.87
N GLN A 217 -11.19 1.95 -16.95
CA GLN A 217 -10.54 0.63 -17.03
C GLN A 217 -11.04 -0.26 -18.18
N GLY A 218 -12.18 0.08 -18.80
CA GLY A 218 -12.75 -0.70 -19.91
C GLY A 218 -13.29 -2.06 -19.49
N ASP A 219 -13.21 -3.04 -20.41
CA ASP A 219 -13.68 -4.41 -20.18
C ASP A 219 -12.53 -5.26 -19.58
N VAL A 220 -12.56 -5.39 -18.26
CA VAL A 220 -11.53 -6.10 -17.47
C VAL A 220 -12.19 -7.14 -16.55
N SER A 221 -11.42 -8.11 -16.07
CA SER A 221 -11.92 -9.19 -15.21
C SER A 221 -12.05 -8.81 -13.73
N TRP A 222 -11.48 -7.69 -13.32
CA TRP A 222 -11.59 -7.16 -11.95
C TRP A 222 -12.64 -6.06 -11.85
N VAL A 223 -13.08 -5.78 -10.62
CA VAL A 223 -14.04 -4.72 -10.34
C VAL A 223 -13.36 -3.60 -9.58
N VAL A 224 -13.38 -2.38 -10.12
CA VAL A 224 -12.84 -1.21 -9.44
C VAL A 224 -13.89 -0.65 -8.47
N MET A 225 -13.49 -0.48 -7.24
CA MET A 225 -14.28 0.05 -6.14
C MET A 225 -13.59 1.28 -5.54
N ALA A 226 -14.34 2.05 -4.77
CA ALA A 226 -13.79 3.04 -3.83
C ALA A 226 -14.26 2.71 -2.43
N ASP A 227 -13.37 2.86 -1.46
CA ASP A 227 -13.67 2.73 -0.05
C ASP A 227 -14.51 3.93 0.46
N PRO A 228 -14.94 3.98 1.73
CA PRO A 228 -15.74 5.08 2.26
C PRO A 228 -15.12 6.47 2.09
N ASP A 229 -13.80 6.59 2.12
CA ASP A 229 -13.07 7.86 1.91
C ASP A 229 -12.79 8.16 0.43
N GLY A 230 -13.15 7.25 -0.48
CA GLY A 230 -13.04 7.44 -1.92
C GLY A 230 -11.73 6.98 -2.53
N ASN A 231 -10.89 6.23 -1.81
CA ASN A 231 -9.67 5.63 -2.34
C ASN A 231 -10.01 4.38 -3.15
N GLU A 232 -9.45 4.29 -4.36
CA GLU A 232 -9.67 3.15 -5.24
C GLU A 232 -9.01 1.89 -4.70
N PHE A 233 -9.68 0.76 -4.95
CA PHE A 233 -9.16 -0.59 -4.79
C PHE A 233 -9.81 -1.54 -5.81
N CYS A 234 -9.18 -2.69 -6.07
CA CYS A 234 -9.73 -3.65 -7.00
C CYS A 234 -10.16 -4.94 -6.30
N ILE A 235 -11.28 -5.50 -6.76
CA ILE A 235 -11.70 -6.87 -6.43
C ILE A 235 -11.33 -7.74 -7.61
N LEU A 236 -10.32 -8.58 -7.43
CA LEU A 236 -9.83 -9.51 -8.44
C LEU A 236 -10.79 -10.71 -8.58
N THR A 237 -10.57 -11.51 -9.63
CA THR A 237 -11.24 -12.82 -9.73
C THR A 237 -10.87 -13.71 -8.56
N PRO A 238 -11.76 -14.63 -8.12
CA PRO A 238 -11.51 -15.56 -7.02
C PRO A 238 -10.24 -16.38 -7.24
N ARG A 239 -9.43 -16.52 -6.19
CA ARG A 239 -8.14 -17.25 -6.24
C ARG A 239 -7.67 -17.73 -4.88
#